data_29ac48b5b9cf8774dcfc13fbca9ef1d4
#
_entry.id   29ac48b5b9cf8774dcfc13fbca9ef1d4
#
_cell.length_a   1.000
_cell.length_b   1.000
_cell.length_c   1.000
_cell.angle_alpha   90.00
_cell.angle_beta   90.00
_cell.angle_gamma   90.00
#
_symmetry.space_group_name_H-M   'P 1'
#
loop_
_entity.id
_entity.type
_entity.pdbx_description
1 polymer ?
#
loop_
_entity_poly.entity_id
_entity_poly.type
_entity_poly.pdbx_seq_one_letter_code
_entity_poly.pdbx_strand_id
1 'polypeptide(L)'
;DAIIEDGYLINEVEVESGWSSKNILMKYIDNGFEPVKDTKGQDTVFEITKTGNIEMIKRRGDASHVLSVLQSLGSTQNMSTELAKMGVKFDFPKPVDLVTYLLSFYCRQDDVVLDSFAGSGTTAHAVLNMNKKDGGNRKFILVEMGDYADTITAERVKRVIDGYGEGKNAVDGTGGNFSYYELGSPLFLKDGTINNDIDTAEIRKYIWYTETNGIEYAENEQEKYYLGSHNDTAYYFYYEKDKATILDYSFLATVNVKNQAYIIYADSCALSDIDLQKWNITFKK
;
A
#
# COMPACT_ATOMS: atom_id res chain seq x y z
N ASP A 1 -21.40 32.16 -33.57
CA ASP A 1 -20.67 31.41 -32.55
C ASP A 1 -21.54 31.22 -31.31
N ALA A 2 -21.51 30.03 -30.71
CA ALA A 2 -22.21 29.75 -29.46
C ALA A 2 -21.51 30.42 -28.27
N ILE A 3 -22.25 31.10 -27.43
CA ILE A 3 -21.75 31.67 -26.18
C ILE A 3 -22.37 30.85 -25.04
N ILE A 4 -21.48 30.26 -24.19
CA ILE A 4 -21.88 29.33 -23.14
C ILE A 4 -21.38 29.87 -21.79
N GLU A 5 -22.32 30.06 -20.84
CA GLU A 5 -22.03 30.39 -19.45
C GLU A 5 -22.67 29.36 -18.53
N ASP A 6 -21.92 28.87 -17.54
CA ASP A 6 -22.35 27.87 -16.56
C ASP A 6 -23.02 26.60 -17.16
N GLY A 7 -22.59 26.22 -18.37
CA GLY A 7 -23.15 25.05 -19.09
C GLY A 7 -24.42 25.32 -19.89
N TYR A 8 -24.88 26.58 -19.90
CA TYR A 8 -26.05 27.01 -20.69
C TYR A 8 -25.68 27.88 -21.88
N LEU A 9 -26.40 27.70 -23.00
CA LEU A 9 -26.26 28.53 -24.17
C LEU A 9 -27.04 29.86 -23.93
N ILE A 10 -26.31 30.99 -23.98
CA ILE A 10 -26.91 32.31 -23.71
C ILE A 10 -27.26 33.10 -24.93
N ASN A 11 -26.97 32.59 -26.13
CA ASN A 11 -27.36 33.20 -27.40
C ASN A 11 -28.04 32.16 -28.33
N GLU A 12 -28.85 32.62 -29.25
CA GLU A 12 -29.49 31.79 -30.27
C GLU A 12 -28.43 31.32 -31.29
N VAL A 13 -28.41 30.00 -31.51
CA VAL A 13 -27.52 29.38 -32.53
C VAL A 13 -28.25 28.32 -33.31
N GLU A 14 -27.97 28.25 -34.59
CA GLU A 14 -28.46 27.18 -35.47
C GLU A 14 -27.45 26.05 -35.47
N VAL A 15 -27.89 24.82 -35.18
CA VAL A 15 -27.07 23.62 -35.13
C VAL A 15 -27.64 22.56 -36.08
N GLU A 16 -26.80 21.98 -36.92
CA GLU A 16 -27.15 20.86 -37.77
C GLU A 16 -26.40 19.61 -37.35
N SER A 17 -27.08 18.51 -37.07
CA SER A 17 -26.47 17.26 -36.68
C SER A 17 -27.27 16.04 -37.09
N GLY A 18 -26.60 15.03 -37.62
CA GLY A 18 -27.12 13.69 -37.90
C GLY A 18 -27.16 12.77 -36.67
N TRP A 19 -27.54 13.26 -35.54
CA TRP A 19 -27.39 12.62 -34.24
C TRP A 19 -28.39 11.53 -33.94
N SER A 20 -27.94 10.33 -33.55
CA SER A 20 -28.80 9.17 -33.26
C SER A 20 -29.73 9.35 -32.06
N SER A 21 -29.41 10.27 -31.14
CA SER A 21 -30.22 10.57 -29.94
C SER A 21 -31.13 11.79 -30.09
N LYS A 22 -31.33 12.29 -31.32
CA LYS A 22 -32.18 13.46 -31.61
C LYS A 22 -33.56 13.38 -30.93
N ASN A 23 -34.23 12.24 -31.01
CA ASN A 23 -35.56 12.07 -30.47
C ASN A 23 -35.64 12.22 -28.93
N ILE A 24 -34.55 11.82 -28.21
CA ILE A 24 -34.48 11.97 -26.76
C ILE A 24 -34.17 13.43 -26.41
N LEU A 25 -33.29 14.08 -27.16
CA LEU A 25 -33.02 15.52 -27.00
C LEU A 25 -34.31 16.36 -27.22
N MET A 26 -35.05 16.10 -28.28
CA MET A 26 -36.31 16.82 -28.49
C MET A 26 -37.28 16.64 -27.33
N LYS A 27 -37.45 15.41 -26.82
CA LYS A 27 -38.26 15.18 -25.60
C LYS A 27 -37.73 15.96 -24.39
N TYR A 28 -36.42 16.07 -24.22
CA TYR A 28 -35.81 16.83 -23.13
C TYR A 28 -36.13 18.33 -23.25
N ILE A 29 -36.03 18.89 -24.45
CA ILE A 29 -36.38 20.27 -24.74
C ILE A 29 -37.90 20.50 -24.51
N ASP A 30 -38.75 19.64 -25.06
CA ASP A 30 -40.22 19.71 -24.89
C ASP A 30 -40.66 19.54 -23.44
N ASN A 31 -39.86 18.84 -22.61
CA ASN A 31 -40.09 18.67 -21.16
C ASN A 31 -39.51 19.84 -20.33
N GLY A 32 -39.16 20.96 -20.95
CA GLY A 32 -38.65 22.13 -20.26
C GLY A 32 -37.26 21.93 -19.62
N PHE A 33 -36.42 21.11 -20.25
CA PHE A 33 -35.09 20.76 -19.76
C PHE A 33 -35.05 19.96 -18.45
N GLU A 34 -36.17 19.36 -18.07
CA GLU A 34 -36.23 18.39 -16.97
C GLU A 34 -35.82 16.98 -17.46
N PRO A 35 -35.24 16.11 -16.59
CA PRO A 35 -34.83 14.78 -16.99
C PRO A 35 -35.91 13.96 -17.69
N VAL A 36 -35.54 13.29 -18.78
CA VAL A 36 -36.45 12.41 -19.55
C VAL A 36 -35.98 10.97 -19.52
N LYS A 37 -36.89 10.02 -19.63
CA LYS A 37 -36.52 8.59 -19.72
C LYS A 37 -36.09 8.25 -21.13
N ASP A 38 -34.90 7.58 -21.23
CA ASP A 38 -34.46 6.99 -22.49
C ASP A 38 -35.23 5.69 -22.81
N THR A 39 -34.86 5.05 -23.92
CA THR A 39 -35.47 3.78 -24.35
C THR A 39 -35.30 2.62 -23.38
N LYS A 40 -34.35 2.73 -22.42
CA LYS A 40 -34.08 1.76 -21.35
C LYS A 40 -34.67 2.19 -20.01
N GLY A 41 -35.41 3.28 -19.96
CA GLY A 41 -36.02 3.81 -18.76
C GLY A 41 -35.06 4.57 -17.84
N GLN A 42 -33.85 4.92 -18.31
CA GLN A 42 -32.88 5.67 -17.53
C GLN A 42 -33.13 7.18 -17.62
N ASP A 43 -33.00 7.88 -16.50
CA ASP A 43 -33.05 9.34 -16.48
C ASP A 43 -31.90 9.93 -17.27
N THR A 44 -32.22 10.77 -18.24
CA THR A 44 -31.27 11.33 -19.20
C THR A 44 -31.44 12.84 -19.22
N VAL A 45 -30.36 13.56 -19.16
CA VAL A 45 -30.26 15.02 -19.32
C VAL A 45 -29.22 15.32 -20.42
N PHE A 46 -29.23 16.54 -20.94
CA PHE A 46 -28.24 16.97 -21.92
C PHE A 46 -27.54 18.23 -21.42
N GLU A 47 -26.27 18.32 -21.69
CA GLU A 47 -25.44 19.48 -21.35
C GLU A 47 -24.62 19.91 -22.57
N ILE A 48 -24.31 21.21 -22.63
CA ILE A 48 -23.45 21.75 -23.68
C ILE A 48 -22.05 21.93 -23.10
N THR A 49 -21.06 21.30 -23.74
CA THR A 49 -19.66 21.44 -23.33
C THR A 49 -19.13 22.82 -23.65
N LYS A 50 -18.02 23.22 -23.04
CA LYS A 50 -17.31 24.48 -23.33
C LYS A 50 -16.90 24.61 -24.81
N THR A 51 -16.85 23.53 -25.54
CA THR A 51 -16.55 23.48 -27.00
C THR A 51 -17.79 23.50 -27.86
N GLY A 52 -19.00 23.64 -27.29
CA GLY A 52 -20.27 23.68 -28.01
C GLY A 52 -20.84 22.31 -28.38
N ASN A 53 -20.24 21.21 -27.94
CA ASN A 53 -20.78 19.88 -28.18
C ASN A 53 -21.93 19.58 -27.21
N ILE A 54 -22.97 18.91 -27.67
CA ILE A 54 -24.06 18.42 -26.83
C ILE A 54 -23.71 17.04 -26.31
N GLU A 55 -23.61 16.89 -25.00
CA GLU A 55 -23.37 15.61 -24.32
C GLU A 55 -24.65 15.10 -23.67
N MET A 56 -24.91 13.80 -23.88
CA MET A 56 -26.03 13.12 -23.25
C MET A 56 -25.56 12.46 -21.95
N ILE A 57 -26.04 12.95 -20.82
CA ILE A 57 -25.71 12.46 -19.48
C ILE A 57 -26.84 11.56 -19.00
N LYS A 58 -26.51 10.35 -18.63
CA LYS A 58 -27.45 9.40 -18.02
C LYS A 58 -27.17 9.27 -16.55
N ARG A 59 -28.20 9.46 -15.71
CA ARG A 59 -28.06 9.06 -14.30
C ARG A 59 -27.85 7.56 -14.26
N ARG A 60 -26.83 7.12 -13.53
CA ARG A 60 -26.66 5.70 -13.23
C ARG A 60 -27.95 5.24 -12.55
N GLY A 61 -28.59 4.22 -13.11
CA GLY A 61 -29.66 3.48 -12.44
C GLY A 61 -29.12 2.77 -11.18
N ASP A 62 -29.99 2.03 -10.51
CA ASP A 62 -29.60 1.17 -9.39
C ASP A 62 -28.36 0.33 -9.77
N ALA A 63 -27.50 0.11 -8.77
CA ALA A 63 -26.27 -0.63 -8.97
C ALA A 63 -26.56 -1.97 -9.67
N SER A 64 -26.07 -2.12 -10.89
CA SER A 64 -26.20 -3.40 -11.61
C SER A 64 -25.32 -4.45 -10.92
N HIS A 65 -25.76 -5.71 -10.96
CA HIS A 65 -24.95 -6.82 -10.51
C HIS A 65 -23.58 -6.80 -11.22
N VAL A 66 -22.52 -7.14 -10.48
CA VAL A 66 -21.20 -7.32 -11.06
C VAL A 66 -21.28 -8.43 -12.10
N LEU A 67 -20.85 -8.15 -13.31
CA LEU A 67 -20.84 -9.13 -14.38
C LEU A 67 -19.75 -10.16 -14.13
N SER A 68 -20.05 -11.44 -14.39
CA SER A 68 -19.05 -12.53 -14.31
C SER A 68 -17.98 -12.43 -15.42
N VAL A 69 -18.26 -11.70 -16.48
CA VAL A 69 -17.33 -11.37 -17.56
C VAL A 69 -17.12 -9.88 -17.60
N LEU A 70 -15.90 -9.44 -17.26
CA LEU A 70 -15.52 -8.03 -17.26
C LEU A 70 -15.02 -7.64 -18.65
N GLN A 71 -15.57 -6.59 -19.22
CA GLN A 71 -15.21 -6.04 -20.53
C GLN A 71 -14.76 -4.59 -20.40
N SER A 72 -13.96 -4.12 -21.35
CA SER A 72 -13.52 -2.71 -21.44
C SER A 72 -12.72 -2.18 -20.23
N LEU A 73 -12.01 -3.07 -19.52
CA LEU A 73 -11.13 -2.71 -18.40
C LEU A 73 -9.64 -2.71 -18.80
N GLY A 74 -9.35 -2.27 -20.00
CA GLY A 74 -8.00 -2.23 -20.54
C GLY A 74 -7.54 -3.59 -21.10
N SER A 75 -6.32 -3.63 -21.62
CA SER A 75 -5.68 -4.84 -22.12
C SER A 75 -4.23 -4.94 -21.69
N THR A 76 -3.69 -6.15 -21.69
CA THR A 76 -2.26 -6.41 -21.46
C THR A 76 -1.38 -5.62 -22.44
N GLN A 77 -1.80 -5.54 -23.70
CA GLN A 77 -1.06 -4.79 -24.73
C GLN A 77 -0.99 -3.29 -24.42
N ASN A 78 -2.10 -2.69 -24.00
CA ASN A 78 -2.13 -1.28 -23.62
C ASN A 78 -1.24 -1.03 -22.41
N MET A 79 -1.26 -1.96 -21.43
CA MET A 79 -0.42 -1.85 -20.25
C MET A 79 1.07 -2.02 -20.56
N SER A 80 1.44 -2.92 -21.48
CA SER A 80 2.84 -3.04 -21.94
C SER A 80 3.31 -1.75 -22.61
N THR A 81 2.45 -1.10 -23.40
CA THR A 81 2.75 0.21 -24.00
C THR A 81 2.93 1.29 -22.93
N GLU A 82 2.13 1.27 -21.89
CA GLU A 82 2.24 2.21 -20.76
C GLU A 82 3.53 2.00 -19.96
N LEU A 83 3.88 0.75 -19.65
CA LEU A 83 5.15 0.42 -19.01
C LEU A 83 6.37 0.85 -19.83
N ALA A 84 6.29 0.74 -21.16
CA ALA A 84 7.37 1.21 -22.02
C ALA A 84 7.62 2.72 -21.90
N LYS A 85 6.58 3.54 -21.65
CA LYS A 85 6.75 4.99 -21.36
C LYS A 85 7.45 5.24 -20.03
N MET A 86 7.36 4.31 -19.09
CA MET A 86 8.06 4.35 -17.81
C MET A 86 9.50 3.82 -17.90
N GLY A 87 9.92 3.32 -19.08
CA GLY A 87 11.20 2.64 -19.26
C GLY A 87 11.24 1.23 -18.69
N VAL A 88 10.07 0.65 -18.38
CA VAL A 88 9.92 -0.67 -17.75
C VAL A 88 9.38 -1.66 -18.78
N LYS A 89 9.95 -2.86 -18.85
CA LYS A 89 9.46 -3.96 -19.69
C LYS A 89 9.05 -5.14 -18.83
N PHE A 90 7.81 -5.61 -19.02
CA PHE A 90 7.29 -6.77 -18.32
C PHE A 90 6.34 -7.56 -19.23
N ASP A 91 6.42 -8.88 -19.16
CA ASP A 91 5.55 -9.75 -19.95
C ASP A 91 4.18 -9.89 -19.27
N PHE A 92 3.12 -9.68 -20.05
CA PHE A 92 1.74 -9.85 -19.63
C PHE A 92 1.29 -9.02 -18.39
N PRO A 93 1.59 -7.71 -18.32
CA PRO A 93 1.16 -6.88 -17.20
C PRO A 93 -0.37 -6.79 -17.14
N LYS A 94 -0.94 -6.83 -15.94
CA LYS A 94 -2.38 -6.64 -15.79
C LYS A 94 -2.77 -5.18 -16.00
N PRO A 95 -3.93 -4.91 -16.62
CA PRO A 95 -4.44 -3.54 -16.76
C PRO A 95 -4.74 -2.91 -15.39
N VAL A 96 -4.36 -1.63 -15.23
CA VAL A 96 -4.64 -0.87 -14.00
C VAL A 96 -6.13 -0.72 -13.77
N ASP A 97 -6.91 -0.47 -14.83
CA ASP A 97 -8.35 -0.31 -14.75
C ASP A 97 -9.05 -1.54 -14.19
N LEU A 98 -8.57 -2.74 -14.55
CA LEU A 98 -9.09 -3.99 -13.99
C LEU A 98 -8.88 -4.05 -12.48
N VAL A 99 -7.67 -3.77 -12.00
CA VAL A 99 -7.36 -3.81 -10.57
C VAL A 99 -8.10 -2.72 -9.83
N THR A 100 -8.15 -1.50 -10.37
CA THR A 100 -8.93 -0.38 -9.81
C THR A 100 -10.41 -0.75 -9.68
N TYR A 101 -10.99 -1.37 -10.70
CA TYR A 101 -12.38 -1.81 -10.68
C TYR A 101 -12.62 -2.84 -9.57
N LEU A 102 -11.75 -3.85 -9.44
CA LEU A 102 -11.85 -4.86 -8.38
C LEU A 102 -11.73 -4.25 -6.98
N LEU A 103 -10.76 -3.35 -6.77
CA LEU A 103 -10.58 -2.66 -5.50
C LEU A 103 -11.78 -1.79 -5.14
N SER A 104 -12.45 -1.19 -6.12
CA SER A 104 -13.60 -0.30 -5.89
C SER A 104 -14.80 -0.98 -5.21
N PHE A 105 -14.86 -2.32 -5.18
CA PHE A 105 -15.95 -3.04 -4.50
C PHE A 105 -15.82 -3.06 -2.99
N TYR A 106 -14.60 -3.13 -2.47
CA TYR A 106 -14.36 -3.41 -1.06
C TYR A 106 -13.37 -2.45 -0.40
N CYS A 107 -12.51 -1.79 -1.20
CA CYS A 107 -11.43 -0.98 -0.67
C CYS A 107 -11.92 0.44 -0.32
N ARG A 108 -11.93 0.76 0.96
CA ARG A 108 -12.25 2.08 1.51
C ARG A 108 -11.03 3.01 1.41
N GLN A 109 -11.21 4.30 1.75
CA GLN A 109 -10.18 5.33 1.57
C GLN A 109 -8.93 5.17 2.46
N ASP A 110 -9.03 4.42 3.56
CA ASP A 110 -7.91 4.24 4.51
C ASP A 110 -7.45 2.79 4.63
N ASP A 111 -7.94 1.89 3.76
CA ASP A 111 -7.62 0.47 3.81
C ASP A 111 -6.18 0.18 3.35
N VAL A 112 -5.68 -0.99 3.76
CA VAL A 112 -4.40 -1.54 3.33
C VAL A 112 -4.64 -2.67 2.34
N VAL A 113 -4.05 -2.57 1.16
CA VAL A 113 -4.15 -3.58 0.09
C VAL A 113 -2.87 -4.42 0.08
N LEU A 114 -3.01 -5.72 0.32
CA LEU A 114 -1.91 -6.69 0.22
C LEU A 114 -1.97 -7.42 -1.13
N ASP A 115 -0.87 -7.42 -1.85
CA ASP A 115 -0.66 -8.22 -3.06
C ASP A 115 0.60 -9.07 -2.88
N SER A 116 0.39 -10.37 -2.67
CA SER A 116 1.48 -11.32 -2.41
C SER A 116 2.18 -11.86 -3.67
N PHE A 117 1.75 -11.43 -4.86
CA PHE A 117 2.35 -11.76 -6.15
C PHE A 117 2.34 -10.52 -7.05
N ALA A 118 3.05 -9.48 -6.62
CA ALA A 118 2.96 -8.14 -7.17
C ALA A 118 3.25 -8.02 -8.68
N GLY A 119 4.05 -8.94 -9.23
CA GLY A 119 4.44 -8.91 -10.63
C GLY A 119 5.04 -7.55 -10.99
N SER A 120 4.45 -6.89 -11.97
CA SER A 120 4.90 -5.55 -12.35
C SER A 120 4.40 -4.40 -11.46
N GLY A 121 3.76 -4.66 -10.31
CA GLY A 121 3.28 -3.63 -9.37
C GLY A 121 1.98 -2.93 -9.78
N THR A 122 1.09 -3.63 -10.49
CA THR A 122 -0.19 -3.04 -10.95
C THR A 122 -1.08 -2.61 -9.79
N THR A 123 -1.08 -3.36 -8.70
CA THR A 123 -1.89 -3.08 -7.50
C THR A 123 -1.49 -1.75 -6.85
N ALA A 124 -0.18 -1.49 -6.67
CA ALA A 124 0.27 -0.19 -6.15
C ALA A 124 -0.13 0.96 -7.09
N HIS A 125 0.04 0.79 -8.40
CA HIS A 125 -0.37 1.79 -9.40
C HIS A 125 -1.88 2.11 -9.28
N ALA A 126 -2.73 1.08 -9.14
CA ALA A 126 -4.16 1.27 -8.96
C ALA A 126 -4.48 2.03 -7.65
N VAL A 127 -3.87 1.63 -6.53
CA VAL A 127 -4.06 2.29 -5.22
C VAL A 127 -3.65 3.76 -5.27
N LEU A 128 -2.48 4.07 -5.84
CA LEU A 128 -1.98 5.44 -5.98
C LEU A 128 -2.92 6.30 -6.84
N ASN A 129 -3.40 5.76 -7.96
CA ASN A 129 -4.38 6.45 -8.81
C ASN A 129 -5.73 6.69 -8.10
N MET A 130 -6.20 5.72 -7.32
CA MET A 130 -7.41 5.89 -6.52
C MET A 130 -7.25 7.01 -5.50
N ASN A 131 -6.12 7.04 -4.77
CA ASN A 131 -5.82 8.09 -3.80
C ASN A 131 -5.74 9.48 -4.46
N LYS A 132 -5.05 9.59 -5.61
CA LYS A 132 -5.00 10.85 -6.37
C LYS A 132 -6.40 11.32 -6.79
N LYS A 133 -7.29 10.39 -7.15
CA LYS A 133 -8.62 10.68 -7.66
C LYS A 133 -9.61 11.14 -6.59
N ASP A 134 -9.58 10.50 -5.41
CA ASP A 134 -10.59 10.71 -4.37
C ASP A 134 -10.04 11.29 -3.07
N GLY A 135 -8.73 11.61 -3.01
CA GLY A 135 -8.05 12.15 -1.83
C GLY A 135 -7.90 11.14 -0.69
N GLY A 136 -8.06 9.84 -0.97
CA GLY A 136 -7.89 8.76 0.00
C GLY A 136 -6.44 8.57 0.44
N ASN A 137 -6.26 7.79 1.51
CA ASN A 137 -4.95 7.44 2.08
C ASN A 137 -4.77 5.92 2.17
N ARG A 138 -5.24 5.20 1.13
CA ARG A 138 -5.03 3.75 1.03
C ARG A 138 -3.55 3.45 1.01
N LYS A 139 -3.16 2.37 1.68
CA LYS A 139 -1.79 1.85 1.69
C LYS A 139 -1.73 0.57 0.86
N PHE A 140 -0.54 0.22 0.42
CA PHE A 140 -0.28 -1.05 -0.24
C PHE A 140 0.91 -1.76 0.38
N ILE A 141 0.86 -3.09 0.37
CA ILE A 141 1.96 -3.99 0.69
C ILE A 141 2.10 -4.93 -0.49
N LEU A 142 3.25 -4.88 -1.16
CA LEU A 142 3.56 -5.74 -2.28
C LEU A 142 4.63 -6.75 -1.88
N VAL A 143 4.44 -8.01 -2.24
CA VAL A 143 5.46 -9.06 -2.09
C VAL A 143 5.76 -9.62 -3.47
N GLU A 144 7.03 -9.68 -3.83
CA GLU A 144 7.51 -10.24 -5.09
C GLU A 144 8.82 -10.99 -4.85
N MET A 145 8.90 -12.22 -5.36
CA MET A 145 10.09 -13.07 -5.20
C MET A 145 11.00 -13.07 -6.43
N GLY A 146 10.53 -12.49 -7.54
CA GLY A 146 11.32 -12.41 -8.78
C GLY A 146 12.48 -11.42 -8.66
N ASP A 147 13.61 -11.74 -9.27
CA ASP A 147 14.80 -10.89 -9.31
C ASP A 147 14.54 -9.49 -9.90
N TYR A 148 13.38 -9.31 -10.51
CA TYR A 148 12.91 -8.04 -11.05
C TYR A 148 12.15 -7.14 -10.05
N ALA A 149 12.00 -7.55 -8.81
CA ALA A 149 11.24 -6.79 -7.80
C ALA A 149 11.72 -5.33 -7.66
N ASP A 150 13.04 -5.11 -7.64
CA ASP A 150 13.62 -3.77 -7.61
C ASP A 150 13.50 -3.06 -8.97
N THR A 151 13.97 -3.72 -10.04
CA THR A 151 14.16 -3.08 -11.35
C THR A 151 12.88 -2.88 -12.14
N ILE A 152 11.81 -3.62 -11.83
CA ILE A 152 10.51 -3.54 -12.51
C ILE A 152 9.42 -3.08 -11.55
N THR A 153 9.17 -3.83 -10.47
CA THR A 153 8.03 -3.57 -9.57
C THR A 153 8.21 -2.24 -8.84
N ALA A 154 9.33 -2.07 -8.13
CA ALA A 154 9.63 -0.84 -7.40
C ALA A 154 9.83 0.35 -8.34
N GLU A 155 10.54 0.16 -9.47
CA GLU A 155 10.75 1.23 -10.45
C GLU A 155 9.43 1.73 -11.04
N ARG A 156 8.48 0.83 -11.37
CA ARG A 156 7.14 1.25 -11.79
C ARG A 156 6.44 2.10 -10.73
N VAL A 157 6.44 1.67 -9.47
CA VAL A 157 5.81 2.41 -8.38
C VAL A 157 6.42 3.80 -8.27
N LYS A 158 7.75 3.91 -8.34
CA LYS A 158 8.47 5.18 -8.33
C LYS A 158 8.04 6.08 -9.48
N ARG A 159 7.98 5.55 -10.72
CA ARG A 159 7.53 6.32 -11.89
C ARG A 159 6.08 6.80 -11.75
N VAL A 160 5.20 6.00 -11.17
CA VAL A 160 3.82 6.41 -10.93
C VAL A 160 3.75 7.55 -9.90
N ILE A 161 4.58 7.52 -8.87
CA ILE A 161 4.67 8.57 -7.84
C ILE A 161 5.24 9.88 -8.43
N ASP A 162 6.34 9.78 -9.19
CA ASP A 162 7.08 10.94 -9.68
C ASP A 162 6.49 11.52 -10.98
N GLY A 163 5.77 10.71 -11.74
CA GLY A 163 5.35 10.99 -13.11
C GLY A 163 6.27 10.34 -14.16
N TYR A 164 5.79 10.19 -15.37
CA TYR A 164 6.52 9.52 -16.46
C TYR A 164 6.08 9.99 -17.83
N GLY A 165 6.80 9.56 -18.87
CA GLY A 165 6.59 10.00 -20.25
C GLY A 165 7.15 11.41 -20.51
N GLU A 166 7.10 11.83 -21.77
CA GLU A 166 7.63 13.12 -22.21
C GLU A 166 6.69 13.84 -23.17
N GLY A 167 6.77 15.16 -23.19
CA GLY A 167 6.01 16.01 -24.10
C GLY A 167 4.51 15.79 -24.00
N LYS A 168 3.85 15.46 -25.13
CA LYS A 168 2.39 15.20 -25.16
C LYS A 168 1.97 13.91 -24.47
N ASN A 169 2.92 13.02 -24.17
CA ASN A 169 2.69 11.75 -23.49
C ASN A 169 3.08 11.81 -22.00
N ALA A 170 3.42 12.97 -21.47
CA ALA A 170 3.73 13.15 -20.07
C ALA A 170 2.50 12.83 -19.20
N VAL A 171 2.70 12.08 -18.14
CA VAL A 171 1.70 11.74 -17.11
C VAL A 171 2.19 12.28 -15.77
N ASP A 172 1.38 13.14 -15.17
CA ASP A 172 1.69 13.72 -13.88
C ASP A 172 1.70 12.68 -12.78
N GLY A 173 2.72 12.71 -11.93
CA GLY A 173 2.86 11.83 -10.80
C GLY A 173 1.67 11.87 -9.85
N THR A 174 1.45 10.78 -9.15
CA THR A 174 0.40 10.68 -8.14
C THR A 174 0.82 11.35 -6.82
N GLY A 175 2.11 11.54 -6.61
CA GLY A 175 2.68 11.84 -5.29
C GLY A 175 2.64 10.60 -4.39
N GLY A 176 3.02 10.80 -3.13
CA GLY A 176 3.14 9.75 -2.13
C GLY A 176 4.57 9.24 -1.96
N ASN A 177 4.71 8.14 -1.24
CA ASN A 177 6.00 7.47 -1.03
C ASN A 177 5.78 5.97 -0.81
N PHE A 178 6.88 5.21 -0.82
CA PHE A 178 6.91 3.81 -0.41
C PHE A 178 8.29 3.46 0.13
N SER A 179 8.36 2.38 0.90
CA SER A 179 9.62 1.79 1.36
C SER A 179 9.84 0.46 0.64
N TYR A 180 11.06 0.25 0.17
CA TYR A 180 11.46 -1.01 -0.45
C TYR A 180 12.34 -1.78 0.53
N TYR A 181 12.06 -3.07 0.67
CA TYR A 181 12.78 -3.96 1.58
C TYR A 181 13.20 -5.23 0.83
N GLU A 182 14.39 -5.69 1.11
CA GLU A 182 14.88 -7.00 0.68
C GLU A 182 15.06 -7.91 1.88
N LEU A 183 14.94 -9.21 1.66
CA LEU A 183 15.27 -10.17 2.68
C LEU A 183 16.78 -10.19 2.88
N GLY A 184 17.20 -9.84 4.09
CA GLY A 184 18.59 -10.00 4.52
C GLY A 184 18.92 -11.45 4.88
N SER A 185 20.12 -11.64 5.44
CA SER A 185 20.51 -12.93 6.01
C SER A 185 19.56 -13.32 7.15
N PRO A 186 19.22 -14.61 7.30
CA PRO A 186 18.32 -15.06 8.36
C PRO A 186 18.96 -14.81 9.74
N LEU A 187 18.18 -14.31 10.70
CA LEU A 187 18.63 -14.13 12.08
C LEU A 187 18.97 -15.44 12.78
N PHE A 188 18.22 -16.50 12.43
CA PHE A 188 18.42 -17.84 12.98
C PHE A 188 18.79 -18.80 11.86
N LEU A 189 19.74 -19.67 12.14
CA LEU A 189 20.13 -20.76 11.26
C LEU A 189 19.06 -21.89 11.30
N LYS A 190 19.18 -22.86 10.40
CA LYS A 190 18.20 -23.96 10.30
C LYS A 190 18.10 -24.82 11.57
N ASP A 191 19.13 -24.84 12.38
CA ASP A 191 19.18 -25.54 13.67
C ASP A 191 18.64 -24.71 14.85
N GLY A 192 18.16 -23.48 14.58
CA GLY A 192 17.62 -22.56 15.57
C GLY A 192 18.66 -21.72 16.30
N THR A 193 19.94 -21.87 15.98
CA THR A 193 20.99 -21.04 16.57
C THR A 193 21.04 -19.64 15.93
N ILE A 194 21.57 -18.67 16.66
CA ILE A 194 21.76 -17.31 16.15
C ILE A 194 22.80 -17.34 15.02
N ASN A 195 22.51 -16.65 13.95
CA ASN A 195 23.46 -16.46 12.85
C ASN A 195 24.53 -15.44 13.26
N ASN A 196 25.74 -15.92 13.46
CA ASN A 196 26.87 -15.10 13.89
C ASN A 196 27.32 -14.05 12.84
N ASP A 197 26.84 -14.13 11.60
CA ASP A 197 27.14 -13.13 10.57
C ASP A 197 26.25 -11.88 10.68
N ILE A 198 25.22 -11.94 11.52
CA ILE A 198 24.33 -10.81 11.78
C ILE A 198 24.91 -9.91 12.85
N ASP A 199 24.78 -8.60 12.65
CA ASP A 199 25.14 -7.62 13.68
C ASP A 199 24.30 -7.83 14.94
N THR A 200 24.96 -7.85 16.10
CA THR A 200 24.31 -7.98 17.40
C THR A 200 23.25 -6.88 17.61
N ALA A 201 23.42 -5.69 17.03
CA ALA A 201 22.45 -4.61 17.10
C ALA A 201 21.12 -4.99 16.43
N GLU A 202 21.15 -5.70 15.30
CA GLU A 202 19.94 -6.17 14.61
C GLU A 202 19.21 -7.26 15.40
N ILE A 203 19.98 -8.15 16.05
CA ILE A 203 19.39 -9.18 16.93
C ILE A 203 18.72 -8.52 18.16
N ARG A 204 19.35 -7.49 18.75
CA ARG A 204 18.79 -6.71 19.85
C ARG A 204 17.47 -6.03 19.46
N LYS A 205 17.39 -5.42 18.29
CA LYS A 205 16.16 -4.82 17.73
C LYS A 205 15.05 -5.86 17.58
N TYR A 206 15.39 -7.02 17.02
CA TYR A 206 14.43 -8.11 16.82
C TYR A 206 13.86 -8.62 18.15
N ILE A 207 14.73 -8.89 19.13
CA ILE A 207 14.30 -9.36 20.47
C ILE A 207 13.39 -8.32 21.11
N TRP A 208 13.80 -7.05 21.13
CA TRP A 208 12.99 -5.97 21.70
C TRP A 208 11.63 -5.86 21.01
N TYR A 209 11.60 -5.83 19.69
CA TYR A 209 10.37 -5.77 18.90
C TYR A 209 9.42 -6.93 19.23
N THR A 210 9.95 -8.14 19.30
CA THR A 210 9.17 -9.34 19.59
C THR A 210 8.62 -9.35 21.02
N GLU A 211 9.43 -8.97 22.00
CA GLU A 211 9.05 -8.95 23.40
C GLU A 211 8.07 -7.81 23.75
N THR A 212 8.12 -6.72 23.03
CA THR A 212 7.29 -5.54 23.27
C THR A 212 6.10 -5.40 22.33
N ASN A 213 5.83 -6.40 21.49
CA ASN A 213 4.77 -6.37 20.48
C ASN A 213 4.86 -5.18 19.50
N GLY A 214 6.05 -4.89 19.02
CA GLY A 214 6.25 -3.94 17.92
C GLY A 214 6.69 -2.55 18.33
N ILE A 215 7.15 -2.34 19.57
CA ILE A 215 7.74 -1.06 19.97
C ILE A 215 9.10 -0.89 19.29
N GLU A 216 9.34 0.30 18.77
CA GLU A 216 10.62 0.65 18.16
C GLU A 216 11.76 0.59 19.19
N TYR A 217 12.88 -0.01 18.81
CA TYR A 217 14.05 -0.14 19.67
C TYR A 217 14.84 1.17 19.69
N ALA A 218 15.06 1.69 20.89
CA ALA A 218 16.00 2.77 21.12
C ALA A 218 17.27 2.21 21.76
N GLU A 219 18.40 2.40 21.12
CA GLU A 219 19.68 1.93 21.64
C GLU A 219 19.98 2.59 22.99
N ASN A 220 20.41 1.76 23.95
CA ASN A 220 20.74 2.20 25.30
C ASN A 220 22.22 1.94 25.56
N GLU A 221 22.98 2.99 25.80
CA GLU A 221 24.42 2.92 26.06
C GLU A 221 24.75 2.71 27.55
N GLN A 222 23.76 2.73 28.45
CA GLN A 222 24.01 2.69 29.90
C GLN A 222 24.53 1.34 30.40
N GLU A 223 24.04 0.24 29.85
CA GLU A 223 24.45 -1.12 30.21
C GLU A 223 24.59 -2.00 28.96
N LYS A 224 25.69 -2.71 28.86
CA LYS A 224 26.09 -3.50 27.68
C LYS A 224 24.99 -4.45 27.17
N TYR A 225 24.30 -5.11 28.08
CA TYR A 225 23.33 -6.16 27.74
C TYR A 225 21.87 -5.73 27.92
N TYR A 226 21.64 -4.55 28.44
CA TYR A 226 20.29 -4.01 28.63
C TYR A 226 19.67 -3.57 27.34
N LEU A 227 18.44 -4.04 27.07
CA LEU A 227 17.68 -3.64 25.89
C LEU A 227 16.76 -2.44 26.16
N GLY A 228 16.15 -2.40 27.34
CA GLY A 228 15.18 -1.40 27.72
C GLY A 228 14.20 -1.92 28.77
N SER A 229 13.26 -1.07 29.18
CA SER A 229 12.14 -1.45 30.06
C SER A 229 10.80 -1.15 29.40
N HIS A 230 9.87 -2.07 29.55
CA HIS A 230 8.48 -1.91 29.10
C HIS A 230 7.53 -2.64 30.05
N ASN A 231 6.41 -2.01 30.44
CA ASN A 231 5.41 -2.57 31.35
C ASN A 231 6.02 -3.18 32.63
N ASP A 232 6.80 -2.39 33.36
CA ASP A 232 7.48 -2.79 34.60
C ASP A 232 8.43 -3.99 34.48
N THR A 233 8.83 -4.34 33.28
CA THR A 233 9.76 -5.42 32.96
C THR A 233 11.02 -4.86 32.29
N ALA A 234 12.17 -5.27 32.80
CA ALA A 234 13.48 -4.97 32.20
C ALA A 234 13.93 -6.14 31.32
N TYR A 235 14.44 -5.83 30.17
CA TYR A 235 14.87 -6.81 29.16
C TYR A 235 16.37 -6.77 29.02
N TYR A 236 17.00 -7.94 29.05
CA TYR A 236 18.45 -8.12 28.90
C TYR A 236 18.73 -9.17 27.83
N PHE A 237 19.67 -8.87 26.95
CA PHE A 237 20.22 -9.81 26.00
C PHE A 237 21.71 -10.02 26.30
N TYR A 238 21.98 -11.03 27.18
CA TYR A 238 23.33 -11.42 27.56
C TYR A 238 23.87 -12.38 26.52
N TYR A 239 24.41 -11.80 25.47
CA TYR A 239 24.99 -12.52 24.32
C TYR A 239 26.41 -12.04 24.03
N GLU A 240 27.28 -12.98 23.75
CA GLU A 240 28.65 -12.77 23.29
C GLU A 240 28.91 -13.67 22.06
N LYS A 241 29.35 -13.10 20.96
CA LYS A 241 29.49 -13.80 19.66
C LYS A 241 30.32 -15.07 19.73
N ASP A 242 31.42 -15.02 20.50
CA ASP A 242 32.46 -16.08 20.51
C ASP A 242 32.54 -16.82 21.86
N LYS A 243 31.60 -16.60 22.76
CA LYS A 243 31.67 -17.16 24.11
C LYS A 243 30.25 -17.45 24.63
N ALA A 244 30.03 -18.70 25.06
CA ALA A 244 28.79 -19.06 25.72
C ALA A 244 28.57 -18.22 27.00
N THR A 245 27.37 -17.69 27.14
CA THR A 245 26.94 -16.86 28.28
C THR A 245 26.12 -17.68 29.26
N ILE A 246 26.30 -17.37 30.54
CA ILE A 246 25.61 -18.08 31.62
C ILE A 246 24.95 -17.05 32.53
N LEU A 247 23.64 -17.13 32.65
CA LEU A 247 22.89 -16.37 33.65
C LEU A 247 23.19 -16.95 35.04
N ASP A 248 24.05 -16.27 35.78
CA ASP A 248 24.50 -16.62 37.12
C ASP A 248 24.45 -15.41 38.07
N TYR A 249 24.90 -15.59 39.29
CA TYR A 249 24.96 -14.50 40.27
C TYR A 249 25.95 -13.40 39.86
N SER A 250 27.02 -13.76 39.14
CA SER A 250 28.02 -12.80 38.68
C SER A 250 27.39 -11.85 37.64
N PHE A 251 26.58 -12.38 36.74
CA PHE A 251 25.79 -11.54 35.81
C PHE A 251 24.77 -10.69 36.53
N LEU A 252 24.02 -11.27 37.48
CA LEU A 252 23.01 -10.51 38.22
C LEU A 252 23.63 -9.33 39.01
N ALA A 253 24.87 -9.45 39.47
CA ALA A 253 25.58 -8.34 40.10
C ALA A 253 25.88 -7.15 39.17
N THR A 254 25.78 -7.34 37.86
CA THR A 254 25.97 -6.28 36.86
C THR A 254 24.65 -5.59 36.46
N VAL A 255 23.51 -6.14 36.87
CA VAL A 255 22.19 -5.60 36.59
C VAL A 255 21.89 -4.43 37.53
N ASN A 256 21.94 -3.21 37.01
CA ASN A 256 21.73 -2.00 37.83
C ASN A 256 20.31 -1.44 37.71
N VAL A 257 19.62 -1.69 36.60
CA VAL A 257 18.25 -1.23 36.40
C VAL A 257 17.30 -2.03 37.29
N LYS A 258 16.56 -1.33 38.18
CA LYS A 258 15.58 -1.94 39.06
C LYS A 258 14.19 -1.92 38.43
N ASN A 259 13.61 -3.10 38.30
CA ASN A 259 12.26 -3.29 37.79
C ASN A 259 11.51 -4.35 38.59
N GLN A 260 10.18 -4.49 38.36
CA GLN A 260 9.36 -5.50 39.05
C GLN A 260 9.60 -6.90 38.49
N ALA A 261 9.94 -6.99 37.19
CA ALA A 261 10.25 -8.25 36.48
C ALA A 261 11.43 -8.09 35.55
N TYR A 262 12.04 -9.20 35.18
CA TYR A 262 13.16 -9.25 34.27
C TYR A 262 12.97 -10.38 33.26
N ILE A 263 13.25 -10.09 31.99
CA ILE A 263 13.40 -11.09 30.95
C ILE A 263 14.87 -11.06 30.51
N ILE A 264 15.56 -12.19 30.70
CA ILE A 264 17.00 -12.28 30.46
C ILE A 264 17.27 -13.43 29.50
N TYR A 265 17.86 -13.07 28.35
CA TYR A 265 18.36 -14.02 27.36
C TYR A 265 19.84 -14.36 27.66
N ALA A 266 20.18 -15.66 27.66
CA ALA A 266 21.55 -16.16 27.72
C ALA A 266 21.60 -17.60 27.18
N ASP A 267 22.77 -18.12 26.84
CA ASP A 267 22.93 -19.50 26.34
C ASP A 267 22.56 -20.56 27.37
N SER A 268 22.76 -20.29 28.66
CA SER A 268 22.39 -21.19 29.75
C SER A 268 22.09 -20.42 31.04
N CYS A 269 21.45 -21.11 31.99
CA CYS A 269 21.11 -20.58 33.31
C CYS A 269 21.69 -21.50 34.39
N ALA A 270 22.44 -20.92 35.33
CA ALA A 270 22.97 -21.58 36.49
C ALA A 270 22.22 -21.23 37.82
N LEU A 271 21.18 -20.39 37.73
CA LEU A 271 20.31 -20.05 38.87
C LEU A 271 19.29 -21.16 39.11
N SER A 272 18.91 -21.33 40.36
CA SER A 272 17.81 -22.23 40.73
C SER A 272 16.45 -21.61 40.36
N ASP A 273 15.42 -22.46 40.20
CA ASP A 273 14.04 -21.98 39.97
C ASP A 273 13.56 -21.11 41.13
N ILE A 274 14.02 -21.37 42.34
CA ILE A 274 13.72 -20.58 43.55
C ILE A 274 14.30 -19.16 43.40
N ASP A 275 15.50 -19.03 42.89
CA ASP A 275 16.14 -17.72 42.70
C ASP A 275 15.48 -16.96 41.57
N LEU A 276 15.16 -17.62 40.45
CA LEU A 276 14.42 -17.00 39.34
C LEU A 276 13.07 -16.45 39.81
N GLN A 277 12.32 -17.23 40.63
CA GLN A 277 11.06 -16.76 41.19
C GLN A 277 11.25 -15.62 42.17
N LYS A 278 12.25 -15.70 43.08
CA LYS A 278 12.53 -14.68 44.09
C LYS A 278 12.79 -13.30 43.49
N TRP A 279 13.47 -13.26 42.33
CA TRP A 279 13.79 -12.01 41.65
C TRP A 279 12.89 -11.71 40.45
N ASN A 280 11.83 -12.50 40.25
CA ASN A 280 10.90 -12.37 39.16
C ASN A 280 11.60 -12.33 37.78
N ILE A 281 12.49 -13.30 37.57
CA ILE A 281 13.28 -13.44 36.34
C ILE A 281 12.68 -14.53 35.44
N THR A 282 12.39 -14.19 34.22
CA THR A 282 12.11 -15.15 33.14
C THR A 282 13.38 -15.33 32.32
N PHE A 283 13.97 -16.53 32.39
CA PHE A 283 15.08 -16.91 31.55
C PHE A 283 14.59 -17.37 30.19
N LYS A 284 15.25 -16.90 29.14
CA LYS A 284 15.02 -17.32 27.74
C LYS A 284 16.37 -17.68 27.09
N LYS A 285 16.32 -18.66 26.18
CA LYS A 285 17.48 -19.13 25.43
C LYS A 285 17.37 -18.73 23.97
#